data_10ed926db70a00bb8e391059048ea533
#
_entry.id   10ed926db70a00bb8e391059048ea533
#
_cell.length_a   1.000
_cell.length_b   1.000
_cell.length_c   1.000
_cell.angle_alpha   90.00
_cell.angle_beta   90.00
_cell.angle_gamma   90.00
#
_symmetry.space_group_name_H-M   'P 1'
#
loop_
_entity.id
_entity.type
_entity.pdbx_description
1 polymer ?
#
loop_
_entity_poly.entity_id
_entity_poly.type
_entity_poly.pdbx_seq_one_letter_code
_entity_poly.pdbx_strand_id
1 'polypeptide(L)'
;LRCLVGSEMCIRDMASAQTQQLYNHIEAREKVSISGLAGSSYAFLVAALFEQHKKHLVWVLEDKEEAAYMHNDLERLLPNHQVLFYPASYRRPYEIEQVDNANVMMRAEALKRCSHAKQPIVLVSYPDALFEQVITKKELQKKTLTIKVGEILGRDLVNEVLFEYDFQRVDFVSQPGEFSVRGGIIDIFSFDKDEPYRCLLYTSPSPRDI
;
A
#
# COMPACT_ATOMS: atom_id res chain seq x y z
N LEU A 1 -4.10 -32.94 15.42
CA LEU A 1 -5.10 -32.88 14.33
C LEU A 1 -4.36 -32.52 13.04
N ARG A 2 -4.18 -33.51 12.15
CA ARG A 2 -3.67 -33.25 10.81
C ARG A 2 -4.75 -32.51 10.04
N CYS A 3 -4.55 -31.22 9.80
CA CYS A 3 -5.33 -30.47 8.82
C CYS A 3 -4.91 -30.97 7.42
N LEU A 4 -5.60 -31.97 6.89
CA LEU A 4 -5.37 -32.57 5.58
C LEU A 4 -6.26 -31.94 4.50
N VAL A 5 -6.88 -30.80 4.79
CA VAL A 5 -7.85 -30.15 3.90
C VAL A 5 -7.53 -28.67 3.81
N GLY A 6 -7.55 -28.16 2.61
CA GLY A 6 -7.07 -26.81 2.29
C GLY A 6 -7.71 -25.68 3.11
N SER A 7 -7.08 -24.52 3.09
CA SER A 7 -7.44 -23.32 3.84
C SER A 7 -8.93 -22.94 3.81
N GLU A 8 -9.62 -23.21 2.70
CA GLU A 8 -11.07 -22.97 2.53
C GLU A 8 -11.96 -23.77 3.50
N MET A 9 -11.54 -24.98 3.87
CA MET A 9 -12.32 -25.82 4.78
C MET A 9 -12.15 -25.38 6.24
N CYS A 10 -10.95 -24.91 6.61
CA CYS A 10 -10.73 -24.33 7.93
C CYS A 10 -11.52 -23.04 8.14
N ILE A 11 -11.66 -22.20 7.12
CA ILE A 11 -12.48 -20.98 7.17
C ILE A 11 -13.98 -21.33 7.30
N ARG A 12 -14.45 -22.36 6.63
CA ARG A 12 -15.83 -22.84 6.76
C ARG A 12 -16.14 -23.45 8.13
N ASP A 13 -15.18 -24.18 8.71
CA ASP A 13 -15.33 -24.76 10.04
C ASP A 13 -15.36 -23.69 11.14
N MET A 14 -14.80 -22.50 10.90
CA MET A 14 -14.92 -21.34 11.77
C MET A 14 -16.29 -20.63 11.68
N ALA A 15 -17.19 -21.05 10.80
CA ALA A 15 -18.59 -20.61 10.80
C ALA A 15 -19.36 -21.21 11.97
N SER A 16 -18.77 -21.18 13.17
CA SER A 16 -19.40 -21.61 14.41
C SER A 16 -20.54 -20.67 14.80
N ALA A 17 -21.42 -21.13 15.69
CA ALA A 17 -22.46 -20.27 16.24
C ALA A 17 -21.90 -19.00 16.89
N GLN A 18 -20.71 -19.06 17.44
CA GLN A 18 -20.00 -17.93 18.05
C GLN A 18 -19.54 -16.90 16.99
N THR A 19 -19.02 -17.36 15.87
CA THR A 19 -18.65 -16.48 14.75
C THR A 19 -19.90 -15.81 14.16
N GLN A 20 -21.01 -16.52 14.07
CA GLN A 20 -22.28 -15.94 13.60
C GLN A 20 -22.83 -14.90 14.58
N GLN A 21 -22.71 -15.12 15.88
CA GLN A 21 -23.07 -14.11 16.90
C GLN A 21 -22.21 -12.86 16.77
N LEU A 22 -20.88 -13.04 16.63
CA LEU A 22 -19.93 -11.94 16.41
C LEU A 22 -20.32 -11.14 15.15
N TYR A 23 -20.63 -11.84 14.05
CA TYR A 23 -21.09 -11.22 12.83
C TYR A 23 -22.32 -10.33 13.06
N ASN A 24 -23.34 -10.84 13.78
CA ASN A 24 -24.55 -10.09 14.08
C ASN A 24 -24.28 -8.83 14.90
N HIS A 25 -23.39 -8.90 15.89
CA HIS A 25 -22.98 -7.75 16.69
C HIS A 25 -22.24 -6.69 15.85
N ILE A 26 -21.37 -7.12 14.94
CA ILE A 26 -20.67 -6.20 14.04
C ILE A 26 -21.65 -5.51 13.08
N GLU A 27 -22.63 -6.24 12.52
CA GLU A 27 -23.69 -5.65 11.68
C GLU A 27 -24.55 -4.65 12.46
N ALA A 28 -24.81 -4.92 13.72
CA ALA A 28 -25.50 -4.00 14.63
C ALA A 28 -24.62 -2.79 15.04
N ARG A 29 -23.36 -2.72 14.60
CA ARG A 29 -22.36 -1.69 14.96
C ARG A 29 -22.07 -1.63 16.45
N GLU A 30 -22.12 -2.74 17.11
CA GLU A 30 -21.82 -2.86 18.54
C GLU A 30 -20.32 -3.02 18.76
N LYS A 31 -19.84 -2.55 19.92
CA LYS A 31 -18.47 -2.82 20.37
C LYS A 31 -18.42 -4.21 20.98
N VAL A 32 -17.56 -5.04 20.44
CA VAL A 32 -17.38 -6.43 20.87
C VAL A 32 -15.98 -6.63 21.39
N SER A 33 -15.84 -7.33 22.52
CA SER A 33 -14.56 -7.82 23.02
C SER A 33 -14.48 -9.33 22.83
N ILE A 34 -13.38 -9.80 22.24
CA ILE A 34 -13.14 -11.20 21.98
C ILE A 34 -11.96 -11.64 22.84
N SER A 35 -12.11 -12.72 23.56
CA SER A 35 -11.05 -13.30 24.40
C SER A 35 -10.89 -14.79 24.13
N GLY A 36 -9.71 -15.35 24.47
CA GLY A 36 -9.43 -16.77 24.36
C GLY A 36 -8.89 -17.21 22.99
N LEU A 37 -8.61 -16.28 22.09
CA LEU A 37 -7.87 -16.56 20.85
C LEU A 37 -6.36 -16.52 21.11
N ALA A 38 -5.61 -17.36 20.45
CA ALA A 38 -4.15 -17.41 20.55
C ALA A 38 -3.49 -17.67 19.18
N GLY A 39 -2.37 -17.01 18.93
CA GLY A 39 -1.57 -17.18 17.71
C GLY A 39 -2.38 -16.94 16.45
N SER A 40 -2.20 -17.77 15.42
CA SER A 40 -2.84 -17.60 14.10
C SER A 40 -4.37 -17.76 14.11
N SER A 41 -5.00 -18.10 15.27
CA SER A 41 -6.47 -18.20 15.35
C SER A 41 -7.16 -16.86 15.03
N TYR A 42 -6.51 -15.73 15.32
CA TYR A 42 -6.97 -14.41 14.92
C TYR A 42 -7.08 -14.26 13.40
N ALA A 43 -6.09 -14.77 12.65
CA ALA A 43 -6.10 -14.70 11.20
C ALA A 43 -7.28 -15.47 10.59
N PHE A 44 -7.57 -16.67 11.12
CA PHE A 44 -8.75 -17.44 10.69
C PHE A 44 -10.06 -16.74 11.00
N LEU A 45 -10.18 -16.14 12.17
CA LEU A 45 -11.38 -15.38 12.53
C LEU A 45 -11.58 -14.18 11.61
N VAL A 46 -10.52 -13.41 11.37
CA VAL A 46 -10.56 -12.25 10.47
C VAL A 46 -10.91 -12.66 9.05
N ALA A 47 -10.32 -13.75 8.54
CA ALA A 47 -10.62 -14.28 7.22
C ALA A 47 -12.09 -14.71 7.11
N ALA A 48 -12.62 -15.44 8.12
CA ALA A 48 -14.02 -15.86 8.14
C ALA A 48 -14.99 -14.67 8.19
N LEU A 49 -14.70 -13.67 9.00
CA LEU A 49 -15.50 -12.43 9.06
C LEU A 49 -15.46 -11.68 7.74
N PHE A 50 -14.31 -11.59 7.10
CA PHE A 50 -14.15 -10.88 5.84
C PHE A 50 -14.93 -11.56 4.71
N GLU A 51 -14.82 -12.88 4.57
CA GLU A 51 -15.56 -13.65 3.60
C GLU A 51 -17.08 -13.52 3.76
N GLN A 52 -17.53 -13.41 5.01
CA GLN A 52 -18.95 -13.30 5.34
C GLN A 52 -19.48 -11.87 5.15
N HIS A 53 -18.72 -10.87 5.57
CA HIS A 53 -19.12 -9.45 5.52
C HIS A 53 -19.02 -8.85 4.13
N LYS A 54 -18.00 -9.23 3.37
CA LYS A 54 -17.65 -8.63 2.08
C LYS A 54 -17.62 -7.10 2.12
N LYS A 55 -17.07 -6.54 3.19
CA LYS A 55 -16.86 -5.11 3.41
C LYS A 55 -15.37 -4.84 3.67
N HIS A 56 -14.95 -3.60 3.46
CA HIS A 56 -13.59 -3.21 3.84
C HIS A 56 -13.36 -3.45 5.33
N LEU A 57 -12.23 -4.07 5.66
CA LEU A 57 -11.81 -4.38 7.01
C LEU A 57 -10.47 -3.71 7.30
N VAL A 58 -10.36 -3.04 8.44
CA VAL A 58 -9.09 -2.54 8.96
C VAL A 58 -8.77 -3.32 10.22
N TRP A 59 -7.60 -3.99 10.21
CA TRP A 59 -7.12 -4.76 11.34
C TRP A 59 -5.88 -4.09 11.91
N VAL A 60 -5.96 -3.65 13.16
CA VAL A 60 -4.88 -2.94 13.85
C VAL A 60 -4.33 -3.85 14.93
N LEU A 61 -3.03 -4.12 14.86
CA LEU A 61 -2.31 -4.95 15.81
C LEU A 61 -1.44 -4.07 16.72
N GLU A 62 -0.83 -4.67 17.73
CA GLU A 62 -0.07 -3.96 18.74
C GLU A 62 1.20 -3.32 18.18
N ASP A 63 1.92 -4.06 17.34
CA ASP A 63 3.19 -3.62 16.77
C ASP A 63 3.37 -4.05 15.30
N LYS A 64 4.53 -3.64 14.73
CA LYS A 64 4.91 -3.92 13.34
C LYS A 64 5.08 -5.41 13.07
N GLU A 65 5.70 -6.13 14.00
CA GLU A 65 6.03 -7.53 13.87
C GLU A 65 4.76 -8.39 13.83
N GLU A 66 3.85 -8.16 14.76
CA GLU A 66 2.55 -8.84 14.77
C GLU A 66 1.73 -8.51 13.53
N ALA A 67 1.75 -7.24 13.10
CA ALA A 67 1.06 -6.82 11.89
C ALA A 67 1.62 -7.50 10.64
N ALA A 68 2.94 -7.66 10.53
CA ALA A 68 3.57 -8.35 9.40
C ALA A 68 3.25 -9.85 9.39
N TYR A 69 3.25 -10.52 10.54
CA TYR A 69 2.83 -11.93 10.64
C TYR A 69 1.36 -12.11 10.25
N MET A 70 0.49 -11.26 10.77
CA MET A 70 -0.94 -11.31 10.46
C MET A 70 -1.21 -11.05 8.97
N HIS A 71 -0.52 -10.09 8.36
CA HIS A 71 -0.61 -9.81 6.93
C HIS A 71 -0.26 -11.07 6.11
N ASN A 72 0.87 -11.70 6.40
CA ASN A 72 1.32 -12.91 5.71
C ASN A 72 0.34 -14.09 5.88
N ASP A 73 -0.23 -14.27 7.08
CA ASP A 73 -1.23 -15.31 7.32
C ASP A 73 -2.52 -15.02 6.53
N LEU A 74 -2.98 -13.77 6.51
CA LEU A 74 -4.19 -13.37 5.77
C LEU A 74 -4.00 -13.45 4.26
N GLU A 75 -2.84 -13.12 3.70
CA GLU A 75 -2.56 -13.32 2.27
C GLU A 75 -2.70 -14.79 1.86
N ARG A 76 -2.26 -15.71 2.71
CA ARG A 76 -2.39 -17.17 2.46
C ARG A 76 -3.81 -17.66 2.62
N LEU A 77 -4.58 -17.11 3.56
CA LEU A 77 -5.96 -17.51 3.83
C LEU A 77 -6.95 -16.90 2.83
N LEU A 78 -6.63 -15.75 2.25
CA LEU A 78 -7.48 -14.98 1.34
C LEU A 78 -6.81 -14.75 -0.03
N PRO A 79 -6.39 -15.81 -0.76
CA PRO A 79 -5.60 -15.68 -1.99
C PRO A 79 -6.32 -14.94 -3.12
N ASN A 80 -7.66 -14.89 -3.07
CA ASN A 80 -8.49 -14.23 -4.08
C ASN A 80 -8.88 -12.80 -3.70
N HIS A 81 -8.41 -12.29 -2.57
CA HIS A 81 -8.73 -10.98 -2.06
C HIS A 81 -7.49 -10.10 -1.89
N GLN A 82 -7.71 -8.80 -1.84
CA GLN A 82 -6.62 -7.86 -1.59
C GLN A 82 -6.40 -7.69 -0.09
N VAL A 83 -5.29 -8.21 0.39
CA VAL A 83 -4.77 -7.94 1.73
C VAL A 83 -3.63 -6.94 1.59
N LEU A 84 -3.72 -5.81 2.26
CA LEU A 84 -2.76 -4.72 2.15
C LEU A 84 -2.08 -4.49 3.50
N PHE A 85 -0.77 -4.36 3.47
CA PHE A 85 0.01 -3.94 4.63
C PHE A 85 0.22 -2.44 4.59
N TYR A 86 -0.02 -1.75 5.70
CA TYR A 86 0.16 -0.32 5.82
C TYR A 86 1.16 -0.02 6.94
N PRO A 87 2.47 0.04 6.64
CA PRO A 87 3.53 0.27 7.62
C PRO A 87 3.74 1.75 7.92
N ALA A 88 4.50 2.06 8.97
CA ALA A 88 5.08 3.38 9.20
C ALA A 88 6.21 3.65 8.19
N SER A 89 6.40 4.91 7.79
CA SER A 89 7.46 5.29 6.83
C SER A 89 8.85 5.20 7.43
N TYR A 90 8.98 5.24 8.74
CA TYR A 90 10.26 5.23 9.45
C TYR A 90 10.62 3.81 9.91
N ARG A 91 11.92 3.53 9.96
CA ARG A 91 12.40 2.27 10.52
C ARG A 91 12.13 2.14 12.01
N ARG A 92 12.25 3.25 12.74
CA ARG A 92 12.01 3.33 14.19
C ARG A 92 11.29 4.62 14.54
N PRO A 93 10.39 4.60 15.55
CA PRO A 93 9.60 5.77 15.94
C PRO A 93 10.44 7.01 16.34
N TYR A 94 11.69 6.79 16.76
CA TYR A 94 12.59 7.87 17.24
C TYR A 94 13.63 8.29 16.20
N GLU A 95 13.73 7.63 15.07
CA GLU A 95 14.69 7.91 13.99
C GLU A 95 13.96 8.54 12.79
N ILE A 96 13.36 9.72 13.00
CA ILE A 96 12.56 10.46 12.01
C ILE A 96 13.38 10.78 10.74
N GLU A 97 14.70 10.83 10.84
CA GLU A 97 15.60 11.13 9.70
C GLU A 97 15.86 9.91 8.80
N GLN A 98 15.54 8.68 9.24
CA GLN A 98 15.77 7.46 8.45
C GLN A 98 14.46 6.92 7.88
N VAL A 99 14.06 7.50 6.77
CA VAL A 99 12.91 7.02 6.00
C VAL A 99 13.27 5.67 5.35
N ASP A 100 12.39 4.69 5.49
CA ASP A 100 12.48 3.42 4.77
C ASP A 100 11.69 3.52 3.46
N ASN A 101 12.39 3.64 2.35
CA ASN A 101 11.77 3.80 1.04
C ASN A 101 10.82 2.66 0.69
N ALA A 102 11.10 1.43 1.12
CA ALA A 102 10.21 0.28 0.91
C ALA A 102 8.88 0.46 1.67
N ASN A 103 8.93 0.95 2.90
CA ASN A 103 7.73 1.26 3.67
C ASN A 103 6.93 2.40 3.04
N VAL A 104 7.60 3.44 2.54
CA VAL A 104 6.94 4.56 1.83
C VAL A 104 6.19 4.05 0.59
N MET A 105 6.81 3.16 -0.19
CA MET A 105 6.16 2.53 -1.34
C MET A 105 4.93 1.72 -0.94
N MET A 106 5.07 0.85 0.06
CA MET A 106 3.94 0.06 0.55
C MET A 106 2.78 0.93 1.04
N ARG A 107 3.07 2.04 1.74
CA ARG A 107 2.06 3.02 2.15
C ARG A 107 1.37 3.67 0.96
N ALA A 108 2.14 4.17 -0.01
CA ALA A 108 1.61 4.82 -1.21
C ALA A 108 0.72 3.86 -2.01
N GLU A 109 1.16 2.62 -2.18
CA GLU A 109 0.39 1.59 -2.86
C GLU A 109 -0.89 1.23 -2.11
N ALA A 110 -0.83 1.03 -0.78
CA ALA A 110 -1.99 0.75 0.05
C ALA A 110 -3.02 1.88 -0.05
N LEU A 111 -2.61 3.15 0.07
CA LEU A 111 -3.50 4.30 -0.08
C LEU A 111 -4.12 4.39 -1.47
N LYS A 112 -3.34 4.15 -2.52
CA LYS A 112 -3.81 4.13 -3.91
C LYS A 112 -4.86 3.04 -4.11
N ARG A 113 -4.58 1.82 -3.67
CA ARG A 113 -5.52 0.69 -3.77
C ARG A 113 -6.78 0.94 -2.94
N CYS A 114 -6.67 1.43 -1.71
CA CYS A 114 -7.82 1.80 -0.87
C CYS A 114 -8.70 2.86 -1.54
N SER A 115 -8.10 3.89 -2.16
CA SER A 115 -8.85 4.99 -2.78
C SER A 115 -9.58 4.59 -4.06
N HIS A 116 -9.16 3.52 -4.74
CA HIS A 116 -9.74 3.04 -6.00
C HIS A 116 -10.40 1.66 -5.87
N ALA A 117 -10.47 1.12 -4.66
CA ALA A 117 -11.00 -0.22 -4.43
C ALA A 117 -12.48 -0.33 -4.84
N LYS A 118 -12.76 -1.22 -5.77
CA LYS A 118 -14.12 -1.60 -6.18
C LYS A 118 -14.62 -2.84 -5.45
N GLN A 119 -13.70 -3.60 -4.87
CA GLN A 119 -13.97 -4.80 -4.10
C GLN A 119 -13.51 -4.60 -2.66
N PRO A 120 -14.06 -5.36 -1.71
CA PRO A 120 -13.61 -5.34 -0.34
C PRO A 120 -12.12 -5.66 -0.23
N ILE A 121 -11.45 -4.97 0.68
CA ILE A 121 -10.03 -5.17 1.00
C ILE A 121 -9.85 -5.35 2.50
N VAL A 122 -8.80 -6.05 2.89
CA VAL A 122 -8.30 -6.09 4.27
C VAL A 122 -7.06 -5.21 4.35
N LEU A 123 -7.06 -4.24 5.26
CA LEU A 123 -5.91 -3.40 5.56
C LEU A 123 -5.36 -3.79 6.92
N VAL A 124 -4.10 -4.22 6.97
CA VAL A 124 -3.40 -4.58 8.20
C VAL A 124 -2.43 -3.47 8.56
N SER A 125 -2.46 -3.00 9.80
CA SER A 125 -1.64 -1.89 10.27
C SER A 125 -1.39 -1.97 11.79
N TYR A 126 -0.67 -1.00 12.33
CA TYR A 126 -0.36 -0.85 13.75
C TYR A 126 -0.36 0.65 14.13
N PRO A 127 -0.40 1.00 15.44
CA PRO A 127 -0.62 2.38 15.89
C PRO A 127 0.37 3.39 15.32
N ASP A 128 1.67 3.10 15.32
CA ASP A 128 2.70 4.02 14.81
C ASP A 128 2.47 4.40 13.35
N ALA A 129 2.05 3.44 12.53
CA ALA A 129 1.73 3.67 11.13
C ALA A 129 0.49 4.56 10.94
N LEU A 130 -0.49 4.44 11.82
CA LEU A 130 -1.73 5.20 11.77
C LEU A 130 -1.58 6.62 12.31
N PHE A 131 -0.61 6.86 13.19
CA PHE A 131 -0.31 8.20 13.72
C PHE A 131 0.37 9.11 12.71
N GLU A 132 1.02 8.56 11.70
CA GLU A 132 1.61 9.37 10.65
C GLU A 132 0.56 10.11 9.83
N GLN A 133 0.81 11.37 9.58
CA GLN A 133 -0.05 12.20 8.73
C GLN A 133 -0.05 11.67 7.31
N VAL A 134 -1.23 11.66 6.71
CA VAL A 134 -1.44 11.23 5.33
C VAL A 134 -1.94 12.40 4.50
N ILE A 135 -1.39 12.54 3.31
CA ILE A 135 -1.84 13.54 2.35
C ILE A 135 -3.30 13.24 1.95
N THR A 136 -4.15 14.23 1.99
CA THR A 136 -5.55 14.07 1.56
C THR A 136 -5.64 13.75 0.07
N LYS A 137 -6.71 13.07 -0.36
CA LYS A 137 -6.92 12.74 -1.78
C LYS A 137 -6.87 13.98 -2.69
N LYS A 138 -7.34 15.13 -2.21
CA LYS A 138 -7.31 16.40 -2.94
C LYS A 138 -5.89 16.94 -3.11
N GLU A 139 -5.08 16.83 -2.07
CA GLU A 139 -3.67 17.24 -2.12
C GLU A 139 -2.84 16.29 -2.97
N LEU A 140 -3.10 14.97 -2.88
CA LEU A 140 -2.45 13.99 -3.74
C LEU A 140 -2.73 14.25 -5.22
N GLN A 141 -3.97 14.59 -5.57
CA GLN A 141 -4.33 14.95 -6.95
C GLN A 141 -3.62 16.22 -7.41
N LYS A 142 -3.44 17.21 -6.55
CA LYS A 142 -2.70 18.44 -6.87
C LYS A 142 -1.21 18.19 -7.07
N LYS A 143 -0.64 17.23 -6.32
CA LYS A 143 0.77 16.85 -6.38
C LYS A 143 1.05 15.68 -7.34
N THR A 144 0.09 15.33 -8.18
CA THR A 144 0.28 14.28 -9.19
C THR A 144 0.54 14.94 -10.54
N LEU A 145 1.75 14.78 -11.05
CA LEU A 145 2.10 15.19 -12.41
C LEU A 145 1.72 14.07 -13.39
N THR A 146 0.81 14.35 -14.31
CA THR A 146 0.44 13.41 -15.37
C THR A 146 1.08 13.87 -16.67
N ILE A 147 1.98 13.08 -17.21
CA ILE A 147 2.67 13.33 -18.48
C ILE A 147 2.09 12.41 -19.54
N LYS A 148 1.69 12.95 -20.68
CA LYS A 148 1.19 12.18 -21.82
C LYS A 148 2.23 12.13 -22.93
N VAL A 149 2.29 11.01 -23.64
CA VAL A 149 3.15 10.86 -24.83
C VAL A 149 2.74 11.88 -25.87
N GLY A 150 3.70 12.65 -26.39
CA GLY A 150 3.48 13.75 -27.36
C GLY A 150 3.27 15.12 -26.72
N GLU A 151 3.27 15.23 -25.41
CA GLU A 151 3.18 16.52 -24.70
C GLU A 151 4.54 17.24 -24.69
N ILE A 152 4.55 18.55 -24.92
CA ILE A 152 5.78 19.35 -24.88
C ILE A 152 6.11 19.67 -23.43
N LEU A 153 7.15 19.05 -22.92
CA LEU A 153 7.65 19.25 -21.56
C LEU A 153 8.96 20.01 -21.56
N GLY A 154 8.98 21.14 -20.87
CA GLY A 154 10.21 21.87 -20.58
C GLY A 154 11.04 21.13 -19.50
N ARG A 155 12.35 20.94 -19.76
CA ARG A 155 13.26 20.31 -18.78
C ARG A 155 13.27 21.03 -17.44
N ASP A 156 13.25 22.36 -17.46
CA ASP A 156 13.31 23.17 -16.25
C ASP A 156 12.05 23.00 -15.41
N LEU A 157 10.88 22.93 -16.06
CA LEU A 157 9.60 22.69 -15.39
C LEU A 157 9.58 21.31 -14.71
N VAL A 158 10.10 20.26 -15.39
CA VAL A 158 10.14 18.91 -14.80
C VAL A 158 11.10 18.87 -13.60
N ASN A 159 12.27 19.51 -13.70
CA ASN A 159 13.20 19.62 -12.58
C ASN A 159 12.54 20.33 -11.39
N GLU A 160 11.91 21.48 -11.60
CA GLU A 160 11.28 22.27 -10.55
C GLU A 160 10.18 21.48 -9.83
N VAL A 161 9.30 20.82 -10.59
CA VAL A 161 8.23 19.99 -10.03
C VAL A 161 8.77 18.78 -9.27
N LEU A 162 9.80 18.12 -9.77
CA LEU A 162 10.38 16.96 -9.07
C LEU A 162 11.04 17.37 -7.77
N PHE A 163 11.76 18.51 -7.72
CA PHE A 163 12.29 19.05 -6.47
C PHE A 163 11.18 19.47 -5.49
N GLU A 164 10.08 20.06 -5.97
CA GLU A 164 8.92 20.39 -5.12
C GLU A 164 8.27 19.14 -4.51
N TYR A 165 8.40 17.99 -5.19
CA TYR A 165 7.89 16.68 -4.72
C TYR A 165 8.93 15.88 -3.92
N ASP A 166 10.00 16.53 -3.44
CA ASP A 166 11.07 15.92 -2.65
C ASP A 166 11.85 14.79 -3.35
N PHE A 167 11.86 14.79 -4.70
CA PHE A 167 12.73 13.89 -5.45
C PHE A 167 14.18 14.35 -5.38
N GLN A 168 15.10 13.40 -5.20
CA GLN A 168 16.53 13.64 -5.20
C GLN A 168 17.13 13.47 -6.60
N ARG A 169 17.91 14.46 -7.03
CA ARG A 169 18.61 14.37 -8.29
C ARG A 169 19.89 13.56 -8.13
N VAL A 170 20.04 12.52 -8.96
CA VAL A 170 21.19 11.61 -8.98
C VAL A 170 21.72 11.44 -10.41
N ASP A 171 22.91 10.89 -10.57
CA ASP A 171 23.46 10.57 -11.90
C ASP A 171 22.78 9.32 -12.49
N PHE A 172 22.51 8.32 -11.65
CA PHE A 172 21.83 7.08 -12.03
C PHE A 172 20.75 6.75 -11.00
N VAL A 173 19.55 6.56 -11.48
CA VAL A 173 18.38 6.25 -10.66
C VAL A 173 18.43 4.79 -10.21
N SER A 174 18.37 4.57 -8.90
CA SER A 174 18.44 3.24 -8.28
C SER A 174 17.35 2.99 -7.25
N GLN A 175 16.78 4.05 -6.67
CA GLN A 175 15.79 3.95 -5.60
C GLN A 175 14.58 4.85 -5.86
N PRO A 176 13.40 4.49 -5.30
CA PRO A 176 12.22 5.36 -5.33
C PRO A 176 12.51 6.75 -4.75
N GLY A 177 11.97 7.78 -5.39
CA GLY A 177 12.23 9.17 -5.03
C GLY A 177 13.48 9.77 -5.67
N GLU A 178 14.16 9.04 -6.55
CA GLU A 178 15.30 9.54 -7.32
C GLU A 178 14.90 9.90 -8.75
N PHE A 179 15.59 10.90 -9.32
CA PHE A 179 15.49 11.21 -10.73
C PHE A 179 16.85 11.62 -11.31
N SER A 180 17.00 11.43 -12.62
CA SER A 180 18.20 11.79 -13.38
C SER A 180 17.81 12.49 -14.66
N VAL A 181 18.53 13.57 -15.01
CA VAL A 181 18.35 14.31 -16.25
C VAL A 181 19.67 14.31 -17.03
N ARG A 182 19.68 13.64 -18.16
CA ARG A 182 20.86 13.50 -19.03
C ARG A 182 20.51 13.82 -20.47
N GLY A 183 20.85 15.04 -20.90
CA GLY A 183 20.50 15.52 -22.26
C GLY A 183 18.99 15.55 -22.47
N GLY A 184 18.47 14.77 -23.40
CA GLY A 184 17.04 14.62 -23.67
C GLY A 184 16.37 13.44 -22.95
N ILE A 185 17.04 12.82 -21.98
CA ILE A 185 16.54 11.67 -21.24
C ILE A 185 16.28 12.09 -19.80
N ILE A 186 15.10 11.77 -19.30
CA ILE A 186 14.75 11.91 -17.88
C ILE A 186 14.38 10.54 -17.37
N ASP A 187 15.11 10.05 -16.39
CA ASP A 187 14.79 8.84 -15.63
C ASP A 187 14.17 9.25 -14.30
N ILE A 188 13.01 8.69 -13.95
CA ILE A 188 12.28 9.01 -12.72
C ILE A 188 11.85 7.71 -12.05
N PHE A 189 12.21 7.52 -10.78
CA PHE A 189 11.72 6.41 -9.98
C PHE A 189 10.64 6.90 -9.01
N SER A 190 9.40 6.68 -9.39
CA SER A 190 8.25 7.08 -8.57
C SER A 190 8.14 6.23 -7.31
N PHE A 191 7.61 6.82 -6.23
CA PHE A 191 7.34 6.12 -4.96
C PHE A 191 6.25 5.03 -5.06
N ASP A 192 5.48 4.97 -6.15
CA ASP A 192 4.38 4.03 -6.33
C ASP A 192 4.69 2.87 -7.30
N LYS A 193 5.96 2.71 -7.69
CA LYS A 193 6.38 1.72 -8.69
C LYS A 193 7.66 1.01 -8.29
N ASP A 194 7.80 -0.22 -8.78
CA ASP A 194 8.97 -1.07 -8.56
C ASP A 194 10.09 -0.83 -9.59
N GLU A 195 9.78 -0.08 -10.67
CA GLU A 195 10.71 0.20 -11.76
C GLU A 195 10.70 1.69 -12.13
N PRO A 196 11.87 2.26 -12.50
CA PRO A 196 11.96 3.65 -12.94
C PRO A 196 11.36 3.84 -14.34
N TYR A 197 10.75 4.99 -14.56
CA TYR A 197 10.30 5.42 -15.87
C TYR A 197 11.42 6.14 -16.60
N ARG A 198 11.57 5.87 -17.90
CA ARG A 198 12.43 6.63 -18.80
C ARG A 198 11.59 7.46 -19.76
N CYS A 199 11.70 8.77 -19.65
CA CYS A 199 11.07 9.73 -20.54
C CYS A 199 12.11 10.24 -21.54
N LEU A 200 11.78 10.15 -22.83
CA LEU A 200 12.61 10.70 -23.91
C LEU A 200 12.01 12.02 -24.36
N LEU A 201 12.71 13.12 -24.11
CA LEU A 201 12.34 14.43 -24.61
C LEU A 201 12.92 14.59 -26.03
N TYR A 202 12.13 14.29 -27.05
CA TYR A 202 12.50 14.60 -28.41
C TYR A 202 12.34 16.10 -28.63
N THR A 203 13.44 16.80 -28.78
CA THR A 203 13.42 18.11 -29.44
C THR A 203 13.04 17.89 -30.90
N SER A 204 12.26 18.79 -31.51
CA SER A 204 11.84 18.79 -32.91
C SER A 204 12.91 18.23 -33.83
N PRO A 205 12.56 17.48 -34.92
CA PRO A 205 13.53 16.92 -35.83
C PRO A 205 14.49 17.99 -36.27
N SER A 206 15.76 17.68 -36.23
CA SER A 206 16.82 18.59 -36.67
C SER A 206 16.53 19.00 -38.13
N PRO A 207 16.79 20.26 -38.53
CA PRO A 207 16.65 20.69 -39.92
C PRO A 207 17.50 19.88 -40.91
N ARG A 208 18.25 18.91 -40.42
CA ARG A 208 19.07 17.99 -41.28
C ARG A 208 18.35 16.68 -41.62
N ASP A 209 17.13 16.46 -41.11
CA ASP A 209 16.33 15.27 -41.38
C ASP A 209 15.17 15.52 -42.35
N ILE A 210 15.28 16.61 -43.15
CA ILE A 210 14.42 16.93 -44.30
C ILE A 210 15.20 16.82 -45.58
#